data_e9edebbacebdb44b84973d1d2bd98d51
#
_entry.id   e9edebbacebdb44b84973d1d2bd98d51
#
_cell.length_a   1.000
_cell.length_b   1.000
_cell.length_c   1.000
_cell.angle_alpha   90.00
_cell.angle_beta   90.00
_cell.angle_gamma   90.00
#
_symmetry.space_group_name_H-M   'P 1'
#
loop_
_entity.id
_entity.type
_entity.pdbx_description
1 polymer ?
#
loop_
_entity_poly.entity_id
_entity_poly.type
_entity_poly.pdbx_seq_one_letter_code
_entity_poly.pdbx_strand_id
1 'polypeptide(L)'
;MYDLAMNSRLLGIAISLTIALNAGGQATRPDVPDKIKAPAAENVVLVAHASGWQIYVCQPGADGKFGWTLKAPEAELRNDQGAVIGRHYAGPTWKLNDGSEVTGKAAARIDSPDADSIPWLLVNVTGHTGEGTLSRVTDIQRIRTKGGLAPAADTCTAAKQGSESKSTYTADYYFYAPAK
;
A
#
# COMPACT_ATOMS: atom_id res chain seq x y z
N MET A 1 0.54 -22.46 83.54
CA MET A 1 1.53 -22.74 82.47
C MET A 1 0.73 -22.98 81.19
N TYR A 2 0.45 -21.95 80.44
CA TYR A 2 -0.40 -22.03 79.22
C TYR A 2 0.44 -21.76 78.03
N ASP A 3 0.53 -22.76 77.13
CA ASP A 3 1.14 -22.67 75.83
C ASP A 3 0.18 -22.00 74.81
N LEU A 4 0.55 -20.87 74.28
CA LEU A 4 -0.15 -20.22 73.17
C LEU A 4 0.53 -20.61 71.80
N ALA A 5 -0.09 -21.54 71.13
CA ALA A 5 0.29 -21.86 69.73
C ALA A 5 -0.28 -20.80 68.78
N MET A 6 0.59 -20.01 68.19
CA MET A 6 0.24 -18.97 67.23
C MET A 6 0.26 -19.55 65.80
N ASN A 7 -0.94 -19.84 65.27
CA ASN A 7 -1.14 -20.30 63.87
C ASN A 7 -1.01 -19.12 62.89
N SER A 8 0.12 -19.00 62.22
CA SER A 8 0.33 -18.07 61.12
C SER A 8 -0.22 -18.68 59.81
N ARG A 9 -1.38 -18.20 59.34
CA ARG A 9 -1.92 -18.53 58.01
C ARG A 9 -1.30 -17.58 56.97
N LEU A 10 -0.39 -18.08 56.18
CA LEU A 10 0.13 -17.41 54.98
C LEU A 10 -0.94 -17.44 53.87
N LEU A 11 -1.53 -16.28 53.60
CA LEU A 11 -2.46 -16.09 52.49
C LEU A 11 -1.65 -15.88 51.22
N GLY A 12 -1.52 -16.92 50.40
CA GLY A 12 -0.87 -16.85 49.08
C GLY A 12 -1.77 -16.14 48.09
N ILE A 13 -1.37 -14.94 47.64
CA ILE A 13 -2.05 -14.22 46.56
C ILE A 13 -1.51 -14.79 45.26
N ALA A 14 -2.33 -15.57 44.56
CA ALA A 14 -2.05 -16.01 43.19
C ALA A 14 -2.36 -14.87 42.21
N ILE A 15 -1.32 -14.23 41.70
CA ILE A 15 -1.44 -13.25 40.63
C ILE A 15 -1.59 -14.01 39.31
N SER A 16 -2.83 -14.10 38.81
CA SER A 16 -3.12 -14.63 37.47
C SER A 16 -2.72 -13.61 36.41
N LEU A 17 -1.60 -13.84 35.73
CA LEU A 17 -1.18 -13.05 34.58
C LEU A 17 -2.04 -13.43 33.38
N THR A 18 -3.07 -12.65 33.07
CA THR A 18 -3.84 -12.80 31.83
C THR A 18 -3.04 -12.23 30.66
N ILE A 19 -2.44 -13.09 29.88
CA ILE A 19 -1.84 -12.72 28.58
C ILE A 19 -2.99 -12.47 27.61
N ALA A 20 -3.29 -11.19 27.33
CA ALA A 20 -4.18 -10.82 26.24
C ALA A 20 -3.46 -11.15 24.93
N LEU A 21 -3.84 -12.25 24.27
CA LEU A 21 -3.49 -12.47 22.88
C LEU A 21 -4.21 -11.39 22.06
N ASN A 22 -3.46 -10.40 21.59
CA ASN A 22 -3.91 -9.54 20.52
C ASN A 22 -4.00 -10.40 19.26
N ALA A 23 -5.19 -10.93 18.96
CA ALA A 23 -5.51 -11.45 17.65
C ALA A 23 -5.52 -10.24 16.70
N GLY A 24 -4.39 -9.95 16.08
CA GLY A 24 -4.30 -9.00 14.97
C GLY A 24 -5.27 -9.47 13.89
N GLY A 25 -6.43 -8.82 13.79
CA GLY A 25 -7.43 -9.14 12.77
C GLY A 25 -6.80 -9.04 11.40
N GLN A 26 -6.84 -10.11 10.63
CA GLN A 26 -6.38 -10.10 9.23
C GLN A 26 -7.23 -9.07 8.48
N ALA A 27 -6.58 -8.17 7.75
CA ALA A 27 -7.27 -7.16 6.98
C ALA A 27 -8.21 -7.82 5.97
N THR A 28 -9.47 -7.37 5.93
CA THR A 28 -10.48 -7.90 5.02
C THR A 28 -10.17 -7.50 3.59
N ARG A 29 -10.41 -8.42 2.66
CA ARG A 29 -10.34 -8.13 1.22
C ARG A 29 -11.37 -7.05 0.86
N PRO A 30 -11.00 -6.04 0.06
CA PRO A 30 -11.96 -5.04 -0.38
C PRO A 30 -12.95 -5.64 -1.38
N ASP A 31 -14.18 -5.12 -1.37
CA ASP A 31 -15.12 -5.41 -2.44
C ASP A 31 -14.76 -4.56 -3.66
N VAL A 32 -14.45 -5.23 -4.76
CA VAL A 32 -14.01 -4.60 -6.02
C VAL A 32 -14.57 -5.39 -7.21
N PRO A 33 -14.69 -4.77 -8.39
CA PRO A 33 -15.08 -5.47 -9.62
C PRO A 33 -14.15 -6.65 -9.93
N ASP A 34 -14.71 -7.73 -10.48
CA ASP A 34 -14.00 -9.00 -10.74
C ASP A 34 -12.71 -8.82 -11.54
N LYS A 35 -12.69 -7.86 -12.46
CA LYS A 35 -11.54 -7.59 -13.33
C LYS A 35 -10.25 -7.25 -12.58
N ILE A 36 -10.37 -6.72 -11.37
CA ILE A 36 -9.22 -6.32 -10.54
C ILE A 36 -9.15 -7.08 -9.21
N LYS A 37 -9.91 -8.18 -9.05
CA LYS A 37 -9.81 -9.04 -7.87
C LYS A 37 -8.47 -9.76 -7.85
N ALA A 38 -7.79 -9.75 -6.70
CA ALA A 38 -6.63 -10.61 -6.48
C ALA A 38 -7.07 -12.09 -6.38
N PRO A 39 -6.19 -13.05 -6.67
CA PRO A 39 -6.49 -14.49 -6.61
C PRO A 39 -7.15 -14.91 -5.29
N ALA A 40 -8.15 -15.80 -5.36
CA ALA A 40 -8.92 -16.21 -4.18
C ALA A 40 -8.08 -16.97 -3.13
N ALA A 41 -6.99 -17.63 -3.60
CA ALA A 41 -6.07 -18.40 -2.73
C ALA A 41 -5.08 -17.51 -1.95
N GLU A 42 -5.18 -16.19 -2.06
CA GLU A 42 -4.31 -15.23 -1.41
C GLU A 42 -5.02 -14.51 -0.27
N ASN A 43 -4.25 -14.10 0.71
CA ASN A 43 -4.70 -13.29 1.84
C ASN A 43 -4.10 -11.90 1.79
N VAL A 44 -4.82 -10.89 2.29
CA VAL A 44 -4.28 -9.56 2.54
C VAL A 44 -3.27 -9.67 3.67
N VAL A 45 -2.02 -9.29 3.41
CA VAL A 45 -0.93 -9.29 4.41
C VAL A 45 -0.59 -7.88 4.90
N LEU A 46 -0.96 -6.86 4.11
CA LEU A 46 -0.76 -5.47 4.46
C LEU A 46 -1.78 -4.60 3.72
N VAL A 47 -2.27 -3.57 4.40
CA VAL A 47 -2.94 -2.42 3.81
C VAL A 47 -2.07 -1.19 4.06
N ALA A 48 -1.85 -0.37 3.03
CA ALA A 48 -1.12 0.88 3.16
C ALA A 48 -1.86 2.02 2.46
N HIS A 49 -1.93 3.15 3.13
CA HIS A 49 -2.51 4.39 2.62
C HIS A 49 -1.43 5.25 2.01
N ALA A 50 -1.50 5.47 0.70
CA ALA A 50 -0.55 6.29 -0.03
C ALA A 50 -1.00 7.75 -0.10
N SER A 51 -0.03 8.66 0.05
CA SER A 51 -0.20 10.08 -0.18
C SER A 51 1.05 10.66 -0.82
N GLY A 52 0.88 11.36 -1.95
CA GLY A 52 2.02 11.89 -2.70
C GLY A 52 1.63 12.42 -4.06
N TRP A 53 2.45 12.16 -5.06
CA TRP A 53 2.30 12.70 -6.41
C TRP A 53 2.43 11.64 -7.49
N GLN A 54 1.67 11.83 -8.58
CA GLN A 54 1.99 11.29 -9.90
C GLN A 54 2.82 12.35 -10.63
N ILE A 55 4.01 12.00 -11.07
CA ILE A 55 4.93 12.88 -11.79
C ILE A 55 4.77 12.60 -13.27
N TYR A 56 4.43 13.62 -14.04
CA TYR A 56 4.28 13.57 -15.49
C TYR A 56 5.38 14.37 -16.16
N VAL A 57 5.80 13.92 -17.34
CA VAL A 57 6.75 14.63 -18.20
C VAL A 57 6.07 14.99 -19.51
N CYS A 58 6.24 16.22 -19.97
CA CYS A 58 5.78 16.67 -21.28
C CYS A 58 6.74 16.20 -22.37
N GLN A 59 6.27 15.35 -23.27
CA GLN A 59 7.11 14.79 -24.36
C GLN A 59 6.28 14.45 -25.59
N PRO A 60 6.92 14.36 -26.79
CA PRO A 60 6.22 13.88 -27.97
C PRO A 60 5.88 12.40 -27.86
N GLY A 61 4.67 12.03 -28.25
CA GLY A 61 4.24 10.65 -28.44
C GLY A 61 4.77 10.08 -29.76
N ALA A 62 4.45 8.82 -30.03
CA ALA A 62 4.84 8.14 -31.26
C ALA A 62 4.27 8.81 -32.55
N ASP A 63 3.16 9.52 -32.41
CA ASP A 63 2.51 10.30 -33.49
C ASP A 63 3.07 11.73 -33.60
N GLY A 64 4.11 12.07 -32.86
CA GLY A 64 4.75 13.38 -32.82
C GLY A 64 3.95 14.45 -32.05
N LYS A 65 2.77 14.14 -31.51
CA LYS A 65 1.99 15.08 -30.70
C LYS A 65 2.52 15.12 -29.26
N PHE A 66 2.61 16.32 -28.73
CA PHE A 66 3.03 16.52 -27.36
C PHE A 66 1.92 16.11 -26.38
N GLY A 67 2.30 15.47 -25.29
CA GLY A 67 1.38 15.05 -24.24
C GLY A 67 2.10 14.77 -22.92
N TRP A 68 1.34 14.79 -21.84
CA TRP A 68 1.83 14.43 -20.52
C TRP A 68 1.87 12.91 -20.37
N THR A 69 3.07 12.37 -20.17
CA THR A 69 3.29 10.94 -19.93
C THR A 69 3.68 10.72 -18.48
N LEU A 70 3.10 9.72 -17.84
CA LEU A 70 3.47 9.35 -16.47
C LEU A 70 4.94 8.92 -16.44
N LYS A 71 5.74 9.64 -15.66
CA LYS A 71 7.14 9.35 -15.41
C LYS A 71 7.29 8.38 -14.21
N ALA A 72 6.67 8.73 -13.08
CA ALA A 72 6.78 7.96 -11.85
C ALA A 72 5.75 8.39 -10.82
N PRO A 73 5.31 7.50 -9.92
CA PRO A 73 4.75 7.90 -8.62
C PRO A 73 5.87 8.32 -7.66
N GLU A 74 5.54 9.13 -6.69
CA GLU A 74 6.34 9.46 -5.51
C GLU A 74 5.39 9.64 -4.34
N ALA A 75 5.32 8.67 -3.41
CA ALA A 75 4.37 8.71 -2.30
C ALA A 75 4.92 8.06 -1.03
N GLU A 76 4.49 8.57 0.11
CA GLU A 76 4.62 7.88 1.39
C GLU A 76 3.54 6.81 1.51
N LEU A 77 3.88 5.70 2.17
CA LEU A 77 2.96 4.65 2.57
C LEU A 77 2.77 4.73 4.08
N ARG A 78 1.51 4.78 4.53
CA ARG A 78 1.14 4.87 5.93
C ARG A 78 0.27 3.69 6.34
N ASN A 79 0.38 3.26 7.59
CA ASN A 79 -0.55 2.29 8.18
C ASN A 79 -1.84 2.98 8.66
N ASP A 80 -2.80 2.19 9.20
CA ASP A 80 -4.07 2.68 9.73
C ASP A 80 -3.92 3.67 10.90
N GLN A 81 -2.78 3.66 11.59
CA GLN A 81 -2.45 4.61 12.66
C GLN A 81 -1.79 5.90 12.14
N GLY A 82 -1.62 6.03 10.81
CA GLY A 82 -1.00 7.19 10.16
C GLY A 82 0.53 7.21 10.21
N ALA A 83 1.18 6.19 10.77
CA ALA A 83 2.63 6.11 10.79
C ALA A 83 3.18 5.80 9.38
N VAL A 84 4.27 6.46 8.98
CA VAL A 84 4.97 6.18 7.72
C VAL A 84 5.69 4.85 7.83
N ILE A 85 5.27 3.88 7.02
CA ILE A 85 5.81 2.52 6.99
C ILE A 85 6.65 2.24 5.74
N GLY A 86 6.69 3.16 4.76
CA GLY A 86 7.46 2.96 3.54
C GLY A 86 7.18 4.03 2.49
N ARG A 87 7.57 3.71 1.25
CA ARG A 87 7.43 4.59 0.07
C ARG A 87 7.02 3.82 -1.17
N HIS A 88 6.38 4.53 -2.10
CA HIS A 88 6.07 4.08 -3.45
C HIS A 88 6.69 5.02 -4.47
N TYR A 89 7.44 4.48 -5.43
CA TYR A 89 8.22 5.27 -6.40
C TYR A 89 8.38 4.56 -7.74
N ALA A 90 9.26 5.11 -8.59
CA ALA A 90 9.47 4.61 -9.94
C ALA A 90 9.75 3.10 -10.02
N GLY A 91 9.24 2.47 -11.08
CA GLY A 91 9.46 1.07 -11.37
C GLY A 91 8.23 0.28 -11.80
N PRO A 92 7.00 0.41 -11.28
CA PRO A 92 6.61 0.91 -9.96
C PRO A 92 7.16 0.03 -8.83
N THR A 93 7.62 0.67 -7.77
CA THR A 93 8.27 0.01 -6.63
C THR A 93 7.57 0.40 -5.32
N TRP A 94 7.41 -0.57 -4.42
CA TRP A 94 6.97 -0.38 -3.04
C TRP A 94 8.06 -0.90 -2.11
N LYS A 95 8.55 -0.03 -1.22
CA LYS A 95 9.59 -0.35 -0.24
C LYS A 95 9.12 0.00 1.14
N LEU A 96 9.20 -0.96 2.07
CA LEU A 96 8.88 -0.74 3.48
C LEU A 96 10.14 -0.42 4.31
N ASN A 97 9.90 0.14 5.49
CA ASN A 97 10.95 0.46 6.45
C ASN A 97 11.58 -0.79 7.09
N ASP A 98 10.93 -1.96 6.96
CA ASP A 98 11.50 -3.27 7.38
C ASP A 98 12.57 -3.79 6.42
N GLY A 99 12.83 -3.09 5.32
CA GLY A 99 13.82 -3.43 4.31
C GLY A 99 13.27 -4.22 3.12
N SER A 100 12.06 -4.76 3.21
CA SER A 100 11.44 -5.48 2.10
C SER A 100 10.95 -4.54 1.00
N GLU A 101 11.11 -4.98 -0.25
CA GLU A 101 10.76 -4.21 -1.43
C GLU A 101 10.22 -5.12 -2.52
N VAL A 102 9.23 -4.62 -3.28
CA VAL A 102 8.69 -5.29 -4.45
C VAL A 102 8.56 -4.31 -5.63
N THR A 103 8.77 -4.85 -6.82
CA THR A 103 8.45 -4.21 -8.09
C THR A 103 7.27 -4.93 -8.72
N GLY A 104 6.50 -4.23 -9.58
CA GLY A 104 5.31 -4.83 -10.17
C GLY A 104 4.99 -4.31 -11.56
N LYS A 105 4.01 -4.95 -12.19
CA LYS A 105 3.43 -4.56 -13.47
C LYS A 105 1.92 -4.63 -13.41
N ALA A 106 1.24 -3.59 -13.91
CA ALA A 106 -0.22 -3.59 -13.99
C ALA A 106 -0.71 -4.78 -14.85
N ALA A 107 -1.52 -5.64 -14.23
CA ALA A 107 -2.15 -6.80 -14.88
C ALA A 107 -3.56 -6.46 -15.36
N ALA A 108 -4.30 -5.65 -14.59
CA ALA A 108 -5.63 -5.20 -14.94
C ALA A 108 -5.88 -3.78 -14.46
N ARG A 109 -6.81 -3.12 -15.15
CA ARG A 109 -7.18 -1.72 -14.90
C ARG A 109 -8.69 -1.55 -15.07
N ILE A 110 -9.27 -0.75 -14.21
CA ILE A 110 -10.61 -0.16 -14.37
C ILE A 110 -10.56 1.32 -14.04
N ASP A 111 -11.48 2.09 -14.57
CA ASP A 111 -11.60 3.49 -14.20
C ASP A 111 -12.02 3.63 -12.73
N SER A 112 -11.54 4.68 -12.08
CA SER A 112 -11.98 5.01 -10.73
C SER A 112 -13.47 5.38 -10.73
N PRO A 113 -14.24 5.01 -9.69
CA PRO A 113 -15.58 5.58 -9.51
C PRO A 113 -15.59 7.11 -9.38
N ASP A 114 -14.46 7.69 -9.00
CA ASP A 114 -14.21 9.13 -8.98
C ASP A 114 -13.55 9.51 -10.31
N ALA A 115 -14.28 10.25 -11.15
CA ALA A 115 -13.84 10.63 -12.51
C ALA A 115 -12.55 11.48 -12.51
N ASP A 116 -12.30 12.23 -11.42
CA ASP A 116 -11.12 13.09 -11.27
C ASP A 116 -9.90 12.35 -10.69
N SER A 117 -9.92 11.02 -10.73
CA SER A 117 -8.91 10.18 -10.08
C SER A 117 -8.29 9.17 -11.03
N ILE A 118 -7.01 8.86 -10.76
CA ILE A 118 -6.30 7.79 -11.50
C ILE A 118 -7.01 6.44 -11.32
N PRO A 119 -6.89 5.54 -12.32
CA PRO A 119 -7.57 4.25 -12.31
C PRO A 119 -7.22 3.36 -11.13
N TRP A 120 -8.14 2.44 -10.81
CA TRP A 120 -7.88 1.31 -9.94
C TRP A 120 -7.14 0.22 -10.70
N LEU A 121 -6.24 -0.49 -10.04
CA LEU A 121 -5.36 -1.49 -10.66
C LEU A 121 -5.32 -2.79 -9.86
N LEU A 122 -5.16 -3.89 -10.58
CA LEU A 122 -4.47 -5.08 -10.08
C LEU A 122 -3.05 -5.07 -10.67
N VAL A 123 -2.05 -5.29 -9.83
CA VAL A 123 -0.62 -5.31 -10.17
C VAL A 123 -0.07 -6.67 -9.79
N ASN A 124 0.55 -7.39 -10.73
CA ASN A 124 1.35 -8.56 -10.39
C ASN A 124 2.75 -8.12 -9.97
N VAL A 125 3.26 -8.71 -8.90
CA VAL A 125 4.65 -8.51 -8.45
C VAL A 125 5.59 -9.23 -9.41
N THR A 126 6.64 -8.54 -9.84
CA THR A 126 7.63 -9.04 -10.81
C THR A 126 9.02 -9.21 -10.21
N GLY A 127 9.24 -8.69 -9.01
CA GLY A 127 10.53 -8.81 -8.33
C GLY A 127 10.43 -8.51 -6.84
N HIS A 128 11.31 -9.12 -6.06
CA HIS A 128 11.45 -8.95 -4.61
C HIS A 128 12.88 -8.61 -4.26
N THR A 129 13.07 -7.78 -3.24
CA THR A 129 14.38 -7.48 -2.65
C THR A 129 14.22 -7.31 -1.15
N GLY A 130 15.17 -7.77 -0.37
CA GLY A 130 15.15 -7.75 1.10
C GLY A 130 14.14 -8.69 1.72
N GLU A 131 14.26 -8.86 3.03
CA GLU A 131 13.38 -9.69 3.84
C GLU A 131 12.41 -8.82 4.63
N GLY A 132 11.18 -9.30 4.83
CA GLY A 132 10.16 -8.61 5.61
C GLY A 132 8.74 -8.84 5.11
N THR A 133 7.86 -7.91 5.37
CA THR A 133 6.42 -8.03 5.10
C THR A 133 6.10 -8.29 3.63
N LEU A 134 6.88 -7.71 2.70
CA LEU A 134 6.64 -7.85 1.25
C LEU A 134 7.31 -9.06 0.61
N SER A 135 8.14 -9.84 1.34
CA SER A 135 8.94 -10.94 0.76
C SER A 135 8.13 -12.01 0.03
N ARG A 136 6.85 -12.16 0.37
CA ARG A 136 5.96 -13.17 -0.23
C ARG A 136 4.77 -12.58 -0.99
N VAL A 137 4.74 -11.26 -1.16
CA VAL A 137 3.64 -10.59 -1.87
C VAL A 137 3.71 -10.92 -3.36
N THR A 138 2.58 -11.35 -3.91
CA THR A 138 2.44 -11.75 -5.32
C THR A 138 1.58 -10.79 -6.10
N ASP A 139 0.61 -10.16 -5.44
CA ASP A 139 -0.33 -9.23 -6.05
C ASP A 139 -0.55 -8.00 -5.19
N ILE A 140 -0.81 -6.86 -5.85
CA ILE A 140 -1.11 -5.59 -5.19
C ILE A 140 -2.34 -4.98 -5.86
N GLN A 141 -3.33 -4.56 -5.08
CA GLN A 141 -4.43 -3.73 -5.59
C GLN A 141 -4.17 -2.27 -5.23
N ARG A 142 -4.36 -1.37 -6.20
CA ARG A 142 -4.53 0.07 -5.97
C ARG A 142 -5.97 0.43 -6.16
N ILE A 143 -6.63 0.90 -5.10
CA ILE A 143 -8.05 1.29 -5.10
C ILE A 143 -8.27 2.58 -4.33
N ARG A 144 -9.53 3.05 -4.29
CA ARG A 144 -9.94 4.27 -3.57
C ARG A 144 -9.05 5.48 -3.88
N THR A 145 -8.66 5.57 -5.14
CA THR A 145 -7.81 6.66 -5.63
C THR A 145 -8.54 8.00 -5.57
N LYS A 146 -7.79 9.05 -5.25
CA LYS A 146 -8.20 10.45 -5.34
C LYS A 146 -7.14 11.26 -6.06
N GLY A 147 -7.53 12.01 -7.07
CA GLY A 147 -6.63 12.85 -7.85
C GLY A 147 -5.61 12.07 -8.68
N GLY A 148 -4.48 12.69 -8.95
CA GLY A 148 -3.33 12.09 -9.63
C GLY A 148 -3.42 12.09 -11.16
N LEU A 149 -4.47 12.66 -11.78
CA LEU A 149 -4.58 12.75 -13.24
C LEU A 149 -3.48 13.63 -13.84
N ALA A 150 -3.13 13.33 -15.10
CA ALA A 150 -2.25 14.20 -15.87
C ALA A 150 -2.85 15.61 -16.00
N PRO A 151 -2.04 16.65 -16.13
CA PRO A 151 -2.53 17.99 -16.49
C PRO A 151 -3.27 17.96 -17.83
N ALA A 152 -4.05 19.01 -18.11
CA ALA A 152 -4.77 19.15 -19.37
C ALA A 152 -3.80 19.01 -20.58
N ALA A 153 -4.21 18.24 -21.58
CA ALA A 153 -3.33 17.84 -22.67
C ALA A 153 -2.76 19.04 -23.47
N ASP A 154 -3.55 20.09 -23.62
CA ASP A 154 -3.17 21.34 -24.32
C ASP A 154 -2.10 22.16 -23.59
N THR A 155 -1.85 21.85 -22.33
CA THR A 155 -0.78 22.49 -21.53
C THR A 155 0.61 21.91 -21.81
N CYS A 156 0.74 20.77 -22.54
CA CYS A 156 2.00 20.19 -22.97
C CYS A 156 2.25 20.54 -24.43
N THR A 157 3.23 21.41 -24.67
CA THR A 157 3.59 21.90 -26.01
C THR A 157 5.07 21.69 -26.27
N ALA A 158 5.52 21.88 -27.51
CA ALA A 158 6.94 21.79 -27.86
C ALA A 158 7.82 22.71 -26.98
N ALA A 159 7.33 23.89 -26.61
CA ALA A 159 8.05 24.81 -25.74
C ALA A 159 8.22 24.29 -24.29
N LYS A 160 7.42 23.31 -23.91
CA LYS A 160 7.48 22.65 -22.57
C LYS A 160 8.09 21.25 -22.59
N GLN A 161 8.71 20.86 -23.70
CA GLN A 161 9.35 19.55 -23.79
C GLN A 161 10.34 19.34 -22.64
N GLY A 162 10.23 18.19 -21.96
CA GLY A 162 11.05 17.83 -20.81
C GLY A 162 10.60 18.43 -19.48
N SER A 163 9.64 19.35 -19.48
CA SER A 163 9.09 19.89 -18.23
C SER A 163 8.32 18.83 -17.48
N GLU A 164 8.40 18.86 -16.15
CA GLU A 164 7.65 17.96 -15.26
C GLU A 164 6.48 18.67 -14.60
N SER A 165 5.44 17.91 -14.29
CA SER A 165 4.30 18.34 -13.50
C SER A 165 3.98 17.28 -12.45
N LYS A 166 3.66 17.72 -11.22
CA LYS A 166 3.28 16.87 -10.11
C LYS A 166 1.79 17.03 -9.83
N SER A 167 1.03 15.94 -9.93
CA SER A 167 -0.38 15.87 -9.58
C SER A 167 -0.55 15.11 -8.27
N THR A 168 -1.11 15.77 -7.24
CA THR A 168 -1.34 15.14 -5.94
C THR A 168 -2.31 13.97 -6.06
N TYR A 169 -2.05 12.88 -5.31
CA TYR A 169 -2.97 11.76 -5.23
C TYR A 169 -2.93 11.09 -3.87
N THR A 170 -4.00 10.37 -3.57
CA THR A 170 -4.05 9.35 -2.52
C THR A 170 -4.59 8.05 -3.09
N ALA A 171 -4.25 6.94 -2.46
CA ALA A 171 -4.75 5.61 -2.81
C ALA A 171 -4.62 4.66 -1.63
N ASP A 172 -5.44 3.60 -1.61
CA ASP A 172 -5.20 2.45 -0.76
C ASP A 172 -4.52 1.35 -1.58
N TYR A 173 -3.45 0.79 -1.02
CA TYR A 173 -2.75 -0.38 -1.53
C TYR A 173 -3.02 -1.58 -0.63
N TYR A 174 -3.57 -2.65 -1.21
CA TYR A 174 -3.76 -3.95 -0.58
C TYR A 174 -2.71 -4.92 -1.13
N PHE A 175 -1.87 -5.44 -0.27
CA PHE A 175 -0.81 -6.40 -0.64
C PHE A 175 -1.27 -7.80 -0.30
N TYR A 176 -1.12 -8.71 -1.26
CA TYR A 176 -1.60 -10.09 -1.18
C TYR A 176 -0.44 -11.06 -1.24
N ALA A 177 -0.53 -12.14 -0.46
CA ALA A 177 0.39 -13.27 -0.50
C ALA A 177 -0.40 -14.59 -0.42
N PRO A 178 0.14 -15.71 -0.94
CA PRO A 178 -0.46 -17.02 -0.80
C PRO A 178 -0.83 -17.35 0.65
N ALA A 179 -2.00 -17.92 0.87
CA ALA A 179 -2.39 -18.46 2.17
C ALA A 179 -1.33 -19.47 2.66
N LYS A 180 -1.04 -19.47 3.97
CA LYS A 180 -0.13 -20.44 4.59
C LYS A 180 -0.81 -21.79 4.75
#